data_ff64f8f74c04a4b4791ecfac502c6def
#
_entry.id   ff64f8f74c04a4b4791ecfac502c6def
#
_cell.length_a   1.000
_cell.length_b   1.000
_cell.length_c   1.000
_cell.angle_alpha   90.00
_cell.angle_beta   90.00
_cell.angle_gamma   90.00
#
_symmetry.space_group_name_H-M   'P 1'
#
loop_
_entity.id
_entity.type
_entity.pdbx_description
1 polymer ?
#
loop_
_entity_poly.entity_id
_entity_poly.type
_entity_poly.pdbx_seq_one_letter_code
_entity_poly.pdbx_strand_id
1 'polypeptide(L)'
;MRTICKLISVSLVSLLFSFSLANASSGVFKLSHDLGFGKDTNLDAISKGRLFQVVIMTQNRLVRKDLKGVTSAELATDWSANADATEWTFNLRKGVKFHDGSDFDAEDVKYSLMRVKDPDIGSPAKKSMSSVTDIEVVDSHTVKMKLNTSFADFPLLLTDYRLRMIPSGSGDTIGKTGVGTGPFIVDKFDPEGTTILKANPDYWEGAPGLAEVHVIAIPDGEARVQALLTGQIHMNRYVPFSQKKIFDGNSKFNVSVVPTGNWRGMVMRTDTAPFDNPKVRKAVRLAVDRQELVDLVMGGAATVACDTPVAPSDQYRLKMKCPQNINKAKSLLKEAGYPNGIEMVIHVSTKEPTWPTIAEVLQQQLAKANIKAEVKMTPSKSYWKETWMKKPVAMTRWNERPADSALHEIYHSGAKWNESFFKNPAFDENLAKARGELNFNKRKKAYQNAQKTLWEESGTMIPYHVSKLVVTSSDVKNLDEVEVFSVRWHKVKMK
;
A
#
# COMPACT_ATOMS: atom_id res chain seq x y z
N MET A 1 -60.13 -72.34 -5.19
CA MET A 1 -59.68 -71.36 -6.20
C MET A 1 -59.22 -70.10 -5.41
N ARG A 2 -57.94 -69.94 -5.28
CA ARG A 2 -57.35 -68.77 -4.55
C ARG A 2 -56.63 -67.92 -5.56
N THR A 3 -57.15 -66.71 -5.77
CA THR A 3 -56.59 -65.70 -6.68
C THR A 3 -55.56 -64.87 -5.92
N ILE A 4 -54.29 -64.89 -6.34
CA ILE A 4 -53.18 -64.13 -5.78
C ILE A 4 -53.13 -62.78 -6.44
N CYS A 5 -53.45 -61.68 -5.73
CA CYS A 5 -53.14 -60.30 -6.13
C CYS A 5 -51.68 -59.99 -5.90
N LYS A 6 -50.92 -59.68 -6.95
CA LYS A 6 -49.58 -59.12 -6.85
C LYS A 6 -49.67 -57.58 -6.74
N LEU A 7 -49.27 -57.06 -5.59
CA LEU A 7 -49.04 -55.64 -5.37
C LEU A 7 -47.67 -55.26 -5.98
N ILE A 8 -47.67 -54.35 -6.94
CA ILE A 8 -46.48 -53.73 -7.50
C ILE A 8 -46.26 -52.42 -6.71
N SER A 9 -45.22 -52.40 -5.89
CA SER A 9 -44.75 -51.19 -5.17
C SER A 9 -43.93 -50.33 -6.13
N VAL A 10 -44.46 -49.20 -6.53
CA VAL A 10 -43.71 -48.16 -7.27
C VAL A 10 -43.01 -47.27 -6.22
N SER A 11 -41.71 -47.43 -6.13
CA SER A 11 -40.87 -46.54 -5.31
C SER A 11 -40.63 -45.22 -6.06
N LEU A 12 -41.29 -44.16 -5.62
CA LEU A 12 -41.03 -42.78 -6.07
C LEU A 12 -39.74 -42.29 -5.46
N VAL A 13 -38.64 -42.24 -6.22
CA VAL A 13 -37.40 -41.58 -5.82
C VAL A 13 -37.58 -40.09 -6.04
N SER A 14 -37.87 -39.35 -4.98
CA SER A 14 -37.89 -37.88 -4.97
C SER A 14 -36.45 -37.35 -5.03
N LEU A 15 -36.00 -36.94 -6.20
CA LEU A 15 -34.78 -36.13 -6.33
C LEU A 15 -35.06 -34.73 -5.75
N LEU A 16 -34.63 -34.50 -4.52
CA LEU A 16 -34.54 -33.16 -3.93
C LEU A 16 -33.40 -32.41 -4.63
N PHE A 17 -33.73 -31.64 -5.67
CA PHE A 17 -32.87 -30.60 -6.18
C PHE A 17 -32.82 -29.51 -5.13
N SER A 18 -31.75 -29.48 -4.35
CA SER A 18 -31.42 -28.33 -3.52
C SER A 18 -31.06 -27.16 -4.44
N PHE A 19 -32.05 -26.35 -4.80
CA PHE A 19 -31.80 -25.03 -5.35
C PHE A 19 -31.12 -24.21 -4.27
N SER A 20 -29.81 -24.08 -4.29
CA SER A 20 -29.12 -22.99 -3.61
C SER A 20 -29.69 -21.70 -4.18
N LEU A 21 -30.51 -21.00 -3.41
CA LEU A 21 -30.91 -19.62 -3.72
C LEU A 21 -29.59 -18.81 -3.75
N ALA A 22 -29.01 -18.69 -4.94
CA ALA A 22 -27.98 -17.71 -5.18
C ALA A 22 -28.62 -16.35 -4.81
N ASN A 23 -28.10 -15.70 -3.75
CA ASN A 23 -28.54 -14.34 -3.42
C ASN A 23 -28.33 -13.49 -4.67
N ALA A 24 -29.41 -13.06 -5.30
CA ALA A 24 -29.34 -12.21 -6.47
C ALA A 24 -28.59 -10.93 -6.10
N SER A 25 -27.61 -10.56 -6.93
CA SER A 25 -26.89 -9.29 -6.79
C SER A 25 -27.89 -8.14 -6.82
N SER A 26 -27.81 -7.23 -5.86
CA SER A 26 -28.74 -6.12 -5.75
C SER A 26 -28.05 -4.82 -5.31
N GLY A 27 -28.58 -3.69 -5.76
CA GLY A 27 -28.10 -2.37 -5.41
C GLY A 27 -26.89 -1.91 -6.24
N VAL A 28 -26.68 -0.61 -6.24
CA VAL A 28 -25.61 0.10 -6.94
C VAL A 28 -24.68 0.74 -5.93
N PHE A 29 -23.41 0.37 -5.96
CA PHE A 29 -22.38 1.04 -5.18
C PHE A 29 -21.71 2.14 -6.02
N LYS A 30 -21.56 3.35 -5.46
CA LYS A 30 -21.02 4.50 -6.16
C LYS A 30 -19.77 5.02 -5.45
N LEU A 31 -18.66 5.17 -6.18
CA LEU A 31 -17.44 5.81 -5.68
C LEU A 31 -16.89 6.81 -6.70
N SER A 32 -16.03 7.71 -6.24
CA SER A 32 -15.42 8.73 -7.11
C SER A 32 -13.96 8.47 -7.40
N HIS A 33 -13.49 9.06 -8.51
CA HIS A 33 -12.06 9.28 -8.80
C HIS A 33 -11.80 10.75 -9.17
N ASP A 34 -10.53 11.14 -9.21
CA ASP A 34 -10.09 12.53 -9.30
C ASP A 34 -9.64 12.99 -10.70
N LEU A 35 -9.83 12.19 -11.74
CA LEU A 35 -9.38 12.47 -13.11
C LEU A 35 -7.86 12.70 -13.24
N GLY A 36 -7.05 12.14 -12.35
CA GLY A 36 -5.61 12.43 -12.27
C GLY A 36 -4.79 12.19 -13.55
N PHE A 37 -5.35 11.49 -14.55
CA PHE A 37 -4.70 11.19 -15.83
C PHE A 37 -5.46 11.75 -17.05
N GLY A 38 -6.62 12.39 -16.84
CA GLY A 38 -7.44 12.96 -17.93
C GLY A 38 -7.72 11.94 -19.05
N LYS A 39 -7.52 12.36 -20.31
CA LYS A 39 -7.73 11.51 -21.49
C LYS A 39 -6.79 10.29 -21.60
N ASP A 40 -5.68 10.28 -20.84
CA ASP A 40 -4.75 9.13 -20.80
C ASP A 40 -5.19 8.05 -19.83
N THR A 41 -6.35 8.24 -19.18
CA THR A 41 -6.95 7.27 -18.26
C THR A 41 -7.34 6.00 -19.01
N ASN A 42 -6.93 4.85 -18.48
CA ASN A 42 -7.15 3.54 -19.09
C ASN A 42 -7.29 2.43 -18.03
N LEU A 43 -7.57 1.20 -18.47
CA LEU A 43 -7.83 0.04 -17.61
C LEU A 43 -6.69 -0.97 -17.57
N ASP A 44 -5.51 -0.65 -18.12
CA ASP A 44 -4.32 -1.47 -17.95
C ASP A 44 -3.68 -1.21 -16.58
N ALA A 45 -3.69 -2.20 -15.71
CA ALA A 45 -3.18 -2.12 -14.33
C ALA A 45 -1.74 -1.62 -14.24
N ILE A 46 -0.90 -1.95 -15.22
CA ILE A 46 0.52 -1.60 -15.24
C ILE A 46 0.82 -0.26 -15.90
N SER A 47 -0.18 0.38 -16.53
CA SER A 47 -0.06 1.71 -17.14
C SER A 47 0.10 2.82 -16.09
N LYS A 48 0.72 3.94 -16.50
CA LYS A 48 0.70 5.19 -15.71
C LYS A 48 -0.72 5.74 -15.55
N GLY A 49 -1.52 5.70 -16.61
CA GLY A 49 -2.87 6.23 -16.69
C GLY A 49 -3.97 5.33 -16.12
N ARG A 50 -3.64 4.27 -15.41
CA ARG A 50 -4.62 3.28 -14.90
C ARG A 50 -5.68 3.89 -14.00
N LEU A 51 -6.95 3.58 -14.26
CA LEU A 51 -8.07 3.84 -13.36
C LEU A 51 -8.16 2.71 -12.33
N PHE A 52 -7.35 2.82 -11.27
CA PHE A 52 -7.20 1.72 -10.31
C PHE A 52 -8.52 1.35 -9.62
N GLN A 53 -9.47 2.27 -9.43
CA GLN A 53 -10.78 2.00 -8.85
C GLN A 53 -11.57 0.94 -9.65
N VAL A 54 -11.39 0.90 -10.97
CA VAL A 54 -11.98 -0.12 -11.83
C VAL A 54 -11.13 -1.39 -11.80
N VAL A 55 -9.82 -1.24 -12.05
CA VAL A 55 -8.88 -2.36 -12.17
C VAL A 55 -8.90 -3.30 -10.97
N ILE A 56 -9.03 -2.76 -9.74
CA ILE A 56 -9.07 -3.60 -8.51
C ILE A 56 -10.34 -4.44 -8.38
N MET A 57 -11.38 -4.14 -9.15
CA MET A 57 -12.65 -4.86 -9.14
C MET A 57 -12.81 -5.78 -10.35
N THR A 58 -12.09 -5.52 -11.44
CA THR A 58 -12.20 -6.30 -12.67
C THR A 58 -11.09 -7.33 -12.86
N GLN A 59 -9.96 -7.17 -12.16
CA GLN A 59 -8.78 -8.04 -12.35
C GLN A 59 -8.26 -8.54 -11.00
N ASN A 60 -7.86 -9.82 -10.92
CA ASN A 60 -7.25 -10.40 -9.73
C ASN A 60 -5.72 -10.47 -9.82
N ARG A 61 -5.07 -10.66 -8.68
CA ARG A 61 -3.63 -10.93 -8.51
C ARG A 61 -3.39 -12.41 -8.25
N LEU A 62 -2.15 -12.83 -8.21
CA LEU A 62 -1.81 -14.17 -7.72
C LEU A 62 -2.00 -14.26 -6.20
N VAL A 63 -1.57 -13.23 -5.49
CA VAL A 63 -1.53 -13.17 -4.03
C VAL A 63 -2.16 -11.86 -3.57
N ARG A 64 -2.97 -11.92 -2.53
CA ARG A 64 -3.53 -10.75 -1.83
C ARG A 64 -2.88 -10.58 -0.46
N LYS A 65 -3.07 -9.43 0.17
CA LYS A 65 -2.71 -9.20 1.58
C LYS A 65 -3.86 -8.52 2.32
N ASP A 66 -3.93 -8.78 3.61
CA ASP A 66 -4.81 -8.06 4.53
C ASP A 66 -4.18 -6.72 5.01
N LEU A 67 -4.91 -6.00 5.86
CA LEU A 67 -4.43 -4.74 6.46
C LEU A 67 -3.20 -4.92 7.38
N LYS A 68 -2.93 -6.14 7.84
CA LYS A 68 -1.75 -6.47 8.66
C LYS A 68 -0.53 -6.83 7.81
N GLY A 69 -0.69 -6.84 6.48
CA GLY A 69 0.36 -7.23 5.54
C GLY A 69 0.57 -8.75 5.44
N VAL A 70 -0.36 -9.55 5.97
CA VAL A 70 -0.31 -11.01 5.84
C VAL A 70 -0.80 -11.42 4.46
N THR A 71 0.02 -12.18 3.74
CA THR A 71 -0.31 -12.69 2.41
C THR A 71 -1.30 -13.85 2.48
N SER A 72 -2.19 -13.93 1.51
CA SER A 72 -3.15 -15.01 1.33
C SER A 72 -3.41 -15.30 -0.14
N ALA A 73 -3.93 -16.51 -0.41
CA ALA A 73 -4.27 -16.98 -1.75
C ALA A 73 -5.27 -16.06 -2.46
N GLU A 74 -5.04 -15.85 -3.78
CA GLU A 74 -6.01 -15.24 -4.71
C GLU A 74 -6.10 -16.15 -5.94
N LEU A 75 -5.47 -15.86 -7.07
CA LEU A 75 -5.40 -16.80 -8.21
C LEU A 75 -4.35 -17.91 -8.00
N ALA A 76 -3.31 -17.69 -7.22
CA ALA A 76 -2.50 -18.78 -6.70
C ALA A 76 -3.18 -19.39 -5.47
N THR A 77 -3.22 -20.73 -5.39
CA THR A 77 -3.77 -21.47 -4.25
C THR A 77 -2.77 -21.62 -3.12
N ASP A 78 -1.50 -21.81 -3.47
CA ASP A 78 -0.38 -21.96 -2.57
C ASP A 78 0.94 -21.64 -3.31
N TRP A 79 2.03 -21.56 -2.56
CA TRP A 79 3.37 -21.32 -3.07
C TRP A 79 4.45 -21.84 -2.15
N SER A 80 5.60 -22.17 -2.72
CA SER A 80 6.77 -22.60 -1.98
C SER A 80 8.05 -22.04 -2.59
N ALA A 81 9.09 -21.91 -1.77
CA ALA A 81 10.42 -21.52 -2.21
C ALA A 81 11.39 -22.70 -2.15
N ASN A 82 12.47 -22.63 -2.94
CA ASN A 82 13.67 -23.42 -2.71
C ASN A 82 14.39 -22.98 -1.43
N ALA A 83 15.44 -23.70 -1.03
CA ALA A 83 16.09 -23.51 0.27
C ALA A 83 16.70 -22.11 0.49
N ASP A 84 17.13 -21.45 -0.57
CA ASP A 84 17.77 -20.13 -0.54
C ASP A 84 16.84 -18.97 -0.99
N ALA A 85 15.56 -19.25 -1.19
CA ALA A 85 14.54 -18.29 -1.62
C ALA A 85 14.88 -17.55 -2.94
N THR A 86 15.62 -18.21 -3.85
CA THR A 86 15.93 -17.70 -5.19
C THR A 86 14.97 -18.22 -6.26
N GLU A 87 14.15 -19.21 -5.93
CA GLU A 87 13.17 -19.79 -6.82
C GLU A 87 11.86 -20.02 -6.06
N TRP A 88 10.74 -19.60 -6.67
CA TRP A 88 9.39 -19.72 -6.12
C TRP A 88 8.47 -20.44 -7.08
N THR A 89 7.79 -21.48 -6.61
CA THR A 89 6.74 -22.19 -7.34
C THR A 89 5.38 -21.76 -6.85
N PHE A 90 4.46 -21.41 -7.76
CA PHE A 90 3.07 -21.05 -7.47
C PHE A 90 2.15 -22.03 -8.16
N ASN A 91 1.24 -22.65 -7.41
CA ASN A 91 0.14 -23.44 -7.93
C ASN A 91 -1.07 -22.56 -8.18
N LEU A 92 -1.67 -22.67 -9.36
CA LEU A 92 -2.75 -21.80 -9.80
C LEU A 92 -4.11 -22.46 -9.61
N ARG A 93 -5.11 -21.62 -9.38
CA ARG A 93 -6.51 -22.03 -9.25
C ARG A 93 -7.04 -22.54 -10.59
N LYS A 94 -7.68 -23.72 -10.57
CA LYS A 94 -8.33 -24.33 -11.74
C LYS A 94 -9.76 -23.82 -11.91
N GLY A 95 -10.24 -23.80 -13.14
CA GLY A 95 -11.63 -23.45 -13.49
C GLY A 95 -11.97 -21.98 -13.34
N VAL A 96 -10.97 -21.09 -13.24
CA VAL A 96 -11.18 -19.63 -13.29
C VAL A 96 -11.30 -19.20 -14.75
N LYS A 97 -12.29 -18.36 -15.02
CA LYS A 97 -12.49 -17.77 -16.35
C LYS A 97 -12.27 -16.25 -16.32
N PHE A 98 -11.76 -15.75 -17.43
CA PHE A 98 -11.81 -14.32 -17.71
C PHE A 98 -13.22 -13.88 -18.11
N HIS A 99 -13.46 -12.57 -18.10
CA HIS A 99 -14.77 -12.00 -18.46
C HIS A 99 -15.20 -12.26 -19.90
N ASP A 100 -14.26 -12.57 -20.78
CA ASP A 100 -14.51 -12.94 -22.18
C ASP A 100 -14.79 -14.45 -22.37
N GLY A 101 -14.79 -15.21 -21.27
CA GLY A 101 -15.05 -16.65 -21.24
C GLY A 101 -13.83 -17.54 -21.44
N SER A 102 -12.65 -16.99 -21.76
CA SER A 102 -11.40 -17.75 -21.84
C SER A 102 -10.97 -18.27 -20.48
N ASP A 103 -10.24 -19.38 -20.46
CA ASP A 103 -9.71 -19.97 -19.23
C ASP A 103 -8.44 -19.24 -18.78
N PHE A 104 -8.30 -19.07 -17.47
CA PHE A 104 -7.08 -18.56 -16.85
C PHE A 104 -6.07 -19.68 -16.63
N ASP A 105 -4.84 -19.49 -17.09
CA ASP A 105 -3.77 -20.46 -16.95
C ASP A 105 -2.38 -19.81 -16.65
N ALA A 106 -1.34 -20.65 -16.71
CA ALA A 106 0.04 -20.26 -16.40
C ALA A 106 0.67 -19.34 -17.48
N GLU A 107 0.23 -19.42 -18.72
CA GLU A 107 0.70 -18.51 -19.78
C GLU A 107 0.21 -17.09 -19.55
N ASP A 108 -0.99 -16.90 -19.02
CA ASP A 108 -1.52 -15.59 -18.65
C ASP A 108 -0.69 -14.94 -17.53
N VAL A 109 -0.27 -15.76 -16.55
CA VAL A 109 0.60 -15.29 -15.46
C VAL A 109 1.94 -14.80 -16.01
N LYS A 110 2.58 -15.63 -16.84
CA LYS A 110 3.86 -15.28 -17.48
C LYS A 110 3.71 -14.01 -18.32
N TYR A 111 2.70 -13.97 -19.18
CA TYR A 111 2.41 -12.81 -20.02
C TYR A 111 2.21 -11.54 -19.19
N SER A 112 1.29 -11.56 -18.23
CA SER A 112 0.94 -10.40 -17.41
C SER A 112 2.13 -9.83 -16.64
N LEU A 113 2.93 -10.69 -16.02
CA LEU A 113 4.06 -10.26 -15.19
C LEU A 113 5.27 -9.85 -16.02
N MET A 114 5.54 -10.50 -17.16
CA MET A 114 6.66 -10.12 -18.03
C MET A 114 6.43 -8.77 -18.71
N ARG A 115 5.18 -8.42 -19.08
CA ARG A 115 4.82 -7.09 -19.59
C ARG A 115 5.25 -5.95 -18.64
N VAL A 116 5.25 -6.19 -17.33
CA VAL A 116 5.68 -5.18 -16.34
C VAL A 116 7.14 -4.76 -16.54
N LYS A 117 7.96 -5.64 -17.08
CA LYS A 117 9.40 -5.41 -17.31
C LYS A 117 9.69 -4.74 -18.65
N ASP A 118 8.72 -4.74 -19.54
CA ASP A 118 8.83 -4.16 -20.88
C ASP A 118 9.17 -2.66 -20.79
N PRO A 119 10.28 -2.22 -21.41
CA PRO A 119 10.68 -0.82 -21.42
C PRO A 119 9.71 0.08 -22.18
N ASP A 120 9.03 -0.43 -23.21
CA ASP A 120 8.12 0.35 -24.06
C ASP A 120 6.82 0.69 -23.32
N ILE A 121 6.35 -0.19 -22.46
CA ILE A 121 5.23 0.09 -21.55
C ILE A 121 5.62 1.09 -20.47
N GLY A 122 6.87 1.09 -20.03
CA GLY A 122 7.39 1.99 -18.99
C GLY A 122 6.62 1.93 -17.68
N SER A 123 6.20 0.73 -17.28
CA SER A 123 5.37 0.48 -16.11
C SER A 123 5.95 1.06 -14.81
N PRO A 124 5.16 1.79 -14.00
CA PRO A 124 5.58 2.20 -12.66
C PRO A 124 5.72 1.03 -11.68
N ALA A 125 5.26 -0.19 -12.05
CA ALA A 125 5.46 -1.41 -11.28
C ALA A 125 6.77 -2.13 -11.62
N LYS A 126 7.55 -1.69 -12.62
CA LYS A 126 8.79 -2.33 -13.08
C LYS A 126 9.73 -2.71 -11.93
N LYS A 127 9.81 -1.85 -10.92
CA LYS A 127 10.67 -2.09 -9.76
C LYS A 127 10.21 -3.28 -8.91
N SER A 128 8.91 -3.50 -8.76
CA SER A 128 8.35 -4.65 -8.03
C SER A 128 8.73 -5.99 -8.68
N MET A 129 9.05 -5.99 -9.99
CA MET A 129 9.47 -7.16 -10.75
C MET A 129 10.98 -7.21 -11.04
N SER A 130 11.78 -6.32 -10.44
CA SER A 130 13.20 -6.17 -10.77
C SER A 130 14.06 -7.39 -10.36
N SER A 131 13.66 -8.11 -9.32
CA SER A 131 14.34 -9.32 -8.86
C SER A 131 14.00 -10.56 -9.70
N VAL A 132 12.88 -10.57 -10.42
CA VAL A 132 12.47 -11.70 -11.26
C VAL A 132 13.30 -11.73 -12.53
N THR A 133 14.06 -12.81 -12.77
CA THR A 133 14.85 -13.00 -13.97
C THR A 133 14.09 -13.76 -15.04
N ASP A 134 13.29 -14.75 -14.63
CA ASP A 134 12.55 -15.63 -15.52
C ASP A 134 11.24 -16.11 -14.88
N ILE A 135 10.26 -16.42 -15.71
CA ILE A 135 8.99 -17.09 -15.34
C ILE A 135 8.82 -18.28 -16.26
N GLU A 136 8.98 -19.47 -15.70
CA GLU A 136 8.83 -20.75 -16.38
C GLU A 136 7.40 -21.26 -16.18
N VAL A 137 6.74 -21.63 -17.27
CA VAL A 137 5.48 -22.37 -17.26
C VAL A 137 5.82 -23.85 -17.14
N VAL A 138 5.54 -24.44 -15.97
CA VAL A 138 5.80 -25.87 -15.72
C VAL A 138 4.69 -26.74 -16.31
N ASP A 139 3.46 -26.33 -16.08
CA ASP A 139 2.24 -26.85 -16.68
C ASP A 139 1.16 -25.76 -16.70
N SER A 140 -0.06 -26.08 -17.18
CA SER A 140 -1.15 -25.10 -17.30
C SER A 140 -1.54 -24.44 -15.98
N HIS A 141 -1.18 -25.00 -14.82
CA HIS A 141 -1.56 -24.47 -13.50
C HIS A 141 -0.40 -24.37 -12.52
N THR A 142 0.84 -24.37 -13.04
CA THR A 142 2.05 -24.26 -12.22
C THR A 142 3.06 -23.33 -12.90
N VAL A 143 3.46 -22.27 -12.21
CA VAL A 143 4.52 -21.38 -12.65
C VAL A 143 5.67 -21.38 -11.66
N LYS A 144 6.89 -21.26 -12.18
CA LYS A 144 8.11 -21.13 -11.41
C LYS A 144 8.77 -19.79 -11.72
N MET A 145 9.05 -18.98 -10.70
CA MET A 145 9.68 -17.67 -10.83
C MET A 145 11.10 -17.71 -10.27
N LYS A 146 12.08 -17.37 -11.10
CA LYS A 146 13.50 -17.31 -10.74
C LYS A 146 13.90 -15.89 -10.37
N LEU A 147 14.64 -15.73 -9.29
CA LEU A 147 15.09 -14.44 -8.77
C LEU A 147 16.61 -14.30 -8.89
N ASN A 148 17.10 -13.08 -9.08
CA ASN A 148 18.55 -12.78 -9.10
C ASN A 148 19.17 -12.66 -7.70
N THR A 149 18.37 -12.76 -6.64
CA THR A 149 18.81 -12.68 -5.24
C THR A 149 17.80 -13.39 -4.35
N SER A 150 18.26 -13.91 -3.21
CA SER A 150 17.39 -14.48 -2.18
C SER A 150 16.33 -13.48 -1.75
N PHE A 151 15.06 -13.89 -1.73
CA PHE A 151 13.97 -13.03 -1.28
C PHE A 151 12.80 -13.81 -0.66
N ALA A 152 12.86 -14.01 0.64
CA ALA A 152 11.87 -14.79 1.40
C ALA A 152 10.47 -14.14 1.46
N ASP A 153 10.35 -12.84 1.25
CA ASP A 153 9.08 -12.12 1.17
C ASP A 153 8.62 -11.87 -0.28
N PHE A 154 9.15 -12.60 -1.25
CA PHE A 154 8.78 -12.41 -2.65
C PHE A 154 7.25 -12.47 -2.91
N PRO A 155 6.47 -13.40 -2.29
CA PRO A 155 5.02 -13.38 -2.46
C PRO A 155 4.35 -12.06 -2.03
N LEU A 156 4.93 -11.32 -1.08
CA LEU A 156 4.43 -10.01 -0.67
C LEU A 156 4.58 -8.96 -1.79
N LEU A 157 5.60 -9.04 -2.64
CA LEU A 157 5.71 -8.15 -3.80
C LEU A 157 4.58 -8.35 -4.81
N LEU A 158 4.10 -9.60 -4.97
CA LEU A 158 3.00 -9.95 -5.87
C LEU A 158 1.65 -9.41 -5.37
N THR A 159 1.59 -8.86 -4.16
CA THR A 159 0.40 -8.15 -3.65
C THR A 159 0.29 -6.70 -4.15
N ASP A 160 1.27 -6.19 -4.92
CA ASP A 160 1.17 -4.89 -5.55
C ASP A 160 -0.12 -4.82 -6.39
N TYR A 161 -0.96 -3.81 -6.15
CA TYR A 161 -2.26 -3.69 -6.79
C TYR A 161 -2.20 -3.56 -8.32
N ARG A 162 -1.01 -3.32 -8.87
CA ARG A 162 -0.75 -3.22 -10.31
C ARG A 162 -0.41 -4.56 -10.96
N LEU A 163 0.01 -5.56 -10.18
CA LEU A 163 0.39 -6.88 -10.69
C LEU A 163 -0.86 -7.76 -10.85
N ARG A 164 -1.69 -7.40 -11.85
CA ARG A 164 -2.96 -8.06 -12.16
C ARG A 164 -2.83 -8.98 -13.35
N MET A 165 -3.56 -10.10 -13.28
CA MET A 165 -3.58 -11.08 -14.37
C MET A 165 -4.60 -10.67 -15.44
N ILE A 166 -4.18 -10.73 -16.70
CA ILE A 166 -4.96 -10.42 -17.90
C ILE A 166 -4.76 -11.54 -18.92
N PRO A 167 -5.69 -11.73 -19.88
CA PRO A 167 -5.53 -12.75 -20.92
C PRO A 167 -4.25 -12.55 -21.73
N SER A 168 -3.55 -13.63 -22.04
CA SER A 168 -2.37 -13.61 -22.89
C SER A 168 -2.68 -12.98 -24.25
N GLY A 169 -1.83 -12.08 -24.74
CA GLY A 169 -2.04 -11.34 -25.99
C GLY A 169 -2.97 -10.13 -25.90
N SER A 170 -3.62 -9.86 -24.75
CA SER A 170 -4.62 -8.75 -24.63
C SER A 170 -4.01 -7.35 -24.44
N GLY A 171 -2.68 -7.19 -24.50
CA GLY A 171 -1.96 -5.94 -24.17
C GLY A 171 -2.47 -4.69 -24.88
N ASP A 172 -2.85 -4.81 -26.13
CA ASP A 172 -3.31 -3.67 -26.94
C ASP A 172 -4.77 -3.28 -26.67
N THR A 173 -5.55 -4.19 -26.12
CA THR A 173 -6.99 -3.99 -25.88
C THR A 173 -7.33 -3.74 -24.42
N ILE A 174 -6.52 -4.25 -23.48
CA ILE A 174 -6.78 -4.23 -22.04
C ILE A 174 -7.06 -2.83 -21.48
N GLY A 175 -6.39 -1.82 -22.01
CA GLY A 175 -6.58 -0.43 -21.61
C GLY A 175 -7.99 0.11 -21.83
N LYS A 176 -8.77 -0.52 -22.73
CA LYS A 176 -10.16 -0.17 -23.05
C LYS A 176 -11.16 -1.17 -22.47
N THR A 177 -10.85 -2.47 -22.56
CA THR A 177 -11.77 -3.54 -22.17
C THR A 177 -11.79 -3.81 -20.68
N GLY A 178 -10.64 -3.69 -19.99
CA GLY A 178 -10.50 -4.03 -18.58
C GLY A 178 -10.81 -5.50 -18.26
N VAL A 179 -10.75 -6.41 -19.27
CA VAL A 179 -11.02 -7.84 -19.09
C VAL A 179 -10.09 -8.43 -18.03
N GLY A 180 -10.66 -9.19 -17.12
CA GLY A 180 -9.95 -9.85 -16.04
C GLY A 180 -10.78 -10.97 -15.45
N THR A 181 -10.35 -11.48 -14.30
CA THR A 181 -11.01 -12.58 -13.59
C THR A 181 -11.81 -12.09 -12.39
N GLY A 182 -12.03 -10.77 -12.27
CA GLY A 182 -12.59 -10.14 -11.08
C GLY A 182 -14.10 -10.25 -10.91
N PRO A 183 -14.62 -9.81 -9.75
CA PRO A 183 -16.05 -9.90 -9.43
C PRO A 183 -16.95 -8.96 -10.25
N PHE A 184 -16.39 -8.00 -10.98
CA PHE A 184 -17.18 -7.09 -11.82
C PHE A 184 -16.60 -7.01 -13.22
N ILE A 185 -17.49 -6.83 -14.20
CA ILE A 185 -17.22 -6.74 -15.64
C ILE A 185 -17.45 -5.29 -16.07
N VAL A 186 -16.59 -4.73 -16.91
CA VAL A 186 -16.79 -3.39 -17.48
C VAL A 186 -17.95 -3.41 -18.48
N ASP A 187 -19.01 -2.67 -18.17
CA ASP A 187 -20.15 -2.46 -19.06
C ASP A 187 -19.98 -1.19 -19.90
N LYS A 188 -19.58 -0.09 -19.26
CA LYS A 188 -19.27 1.19 -19.90
C LYS A 188 -18.00 1.78 -19.32
N PHE A 189 -17.02 2.06 -20.17
CA PHE A 189 -15.83 2.80 -19.78
C PHE A 189 -15.95 4.26 -20.22
N ASP A 190 -16.06 5.15 -19.22
CA ASP A 190 -16.18 6.60 -19.41
C ASP A 190 -15.40 7.29 -18.28
N PRO A 191 -14.08 7.49 -18.45
CA PRO A 191 -13.22 8.02 -17.38
C PRO A 191 -13.47 9.49 -17.06
N GLU A 192 -14.09 10.27 -17.95
CA GLU A 192 -14.42 11.69 -17.73
C GLU A 192 -15.83 11.89 -17.17
N GLY A 193 -16.64 10.84 -17.19
CA GLY A 193 -18.00 10.83 -16.67
C GLY A 193 -18.22 9.72 -15.63
N THR A 194 -18.98 8.69 -16.02
CA THR A 194 -19.28 7.54 -15.16
C THR A 194 -18.94 6.24 -15.85
N THR A 195 -17.95 5.54 -15.32
CA THR A 195 -17.64 4.16 -15.69
C THR A 195 -18.56 3.22 -14.91
N ILE A 196 -19.23 2.29 -15.62
CA ILE A 196 -20.20 1.35 -15.07
C ILE A 196 -19.64 -0.05 -15.13
N LEU A 197 -19.71 -0.76 -14.01
CA LEU A 197 -19.35 -2.17 -13.87
C LEU A 197 -20.60 -2.96 -13.48
N LYS A 198 -20.78 -4.13 -14.07
CA LYS A 198 -21.84 -5.10 -13.73
C LYS A 198 -21.27 -6.28 -12.96
N ALA A 199 -22.07 -6.88 -12.11
CA ALA A 199 -21.71 -8.09 -11.39
C ALA A 199 -21.30 -9.21 -12.36
N ASN A 200 -20.22 -9.92 -12.04
CA ASN A 200 -19.86 -11.18 -12.69
C ASN A 200 -20.54 -12.34 -11.93
N PRO A 201 -21.62 -12.94 -12.45
CA PRO A 201 -22.32 -14.01 -11.73
C PRO A 201 -21.47 -15.26 -11.57
N ASP A 202 -20.50 -15.48 -12.47
CA ASP A 202 -19.62 -16.64 -12.50
C ASP A 202 -18.28 -16.39 -11.79
N TYR A 203 -18.22 -15.36 -10.92
CA TYR A 203 -16.99 -15.06 -10.18
C TYR A 203 -16.58 -16.25 -9.30
N TRP A 204 -15.33 -16.65 -9.42
CA TRP A 204 -14.79 -17.88 -8.80
C TRP A 204 -14.82 -17.90 -7.26
N GLU A 205 -14.95 -16.77 -6.56
CA GLU A 205 -15.21 -16.70 -5.10
C GLU A 205 -16.70 -16.55 -4.76
N GLY A 206 -17.58 -16.67 -5.73
CA GLY A 206 -19.03 -16.52 -5.61
C GLY A 206 -19.55 -15.18 -6.14
N ALA A 207 -20.79 -15.18 -6.57
CA ALA A 207 -21.44 -14.01 -7.17
C ALA A 207 -21.38 -12.78 -6.26
N PRO A 208 -21.12 -11.57 -6.81
CA PRO A 208 -21.11 -10.33 -6.04
C PRO A 208 -22.45 -10.02 -5.38
N GLY A 209 -22.39 -9.38 -4.21
CA GLY A 209 -23.57 -8.89 -3.51
C GLY A 209 -24.20 -7.64 -4.16
N LEU A 210 -23.44 -6.89 -4.95
CA LEU A 210 -23.86 -5.69 -5.68
C LEU A 210 -24.22 -6.06 -7.12
N ALA A 211 -25.27 -5.44 -7.68
CA ALA A 211 -25.59 -5.58 -9.11
C ALA A 211 -24.64 -4.74 -9.98
N GLU A 212 -24.34 -3.55 -9.54
CA GLU A 212 -23.47 -2.61 -10.27
C GLU A 212 -22.54 -1.83 -9.36
N VAL A 213 -21.43 -1.35 -9.94
CA VAL A 213 -20.56 -0.34 -9.36
C VAL A 213 -20.38 0.81 -10.35
N HIS A 214 -20.65 2.03 -9.88
CA HIS A 214 -20.44 3.25 -10.66
C HIS A 214 -19.20 3.98 -10.15
N VAL A 215 -18.24 4.22 -11.01
CA VAL A 215 -17.02 4.99 -10.73
C VAL A 215 -17.14 6.35 -11.40
N ILE A 216 -17.37 7.39 -10.59
CA ILE A 216 -17.77 8.71 -11.05
C ILE A 216 -16.58 9.67 -10.99
N ALA A 217 -16.35 10.40 -12.08
CA ALA A 217 -15.33 11.43 -12.15
C ALA A 217 -15.75 12.66 -11.36
N ILE A 218 -15.07 12.95 -10.26
CA ILE A 218 -15.23 14.15 -9.45
C ILE A 218 -13.85 14.67 -9.07
N PRO A 219 -13.27 15.58 -9.86
CA PRO A 219 -11.89 16.04 -9.69
C PRO A 219 -11.64 16.81 -8.39
N ASP A 220 -12.59 17.65 -8.00
CA ASP A 220 -12.47 18.52 -6.84
C ASP A 220 -12.72 17.79 -5.52
N GLY A 221 -11.87 18.03 -4.53
CA GLY A 221 -11.93 17.35 -3.22
C GLY A 221 -13.15 17.74 -2.40
N GLU A 222 -13.52 19.00 -2.42
CA GLU A 222 -14.70 19.53 -1.70
C GLU A 222 -15.99 19.03 -2.36
N ALA A 223 -16.02 19.00 -3.72
CA ALA A 223 -17.14 18.43 -4.46
C ALA A 223 -17.36 16.94 -4.11
N ARG A 224 -16.28 16.16 -3.90
CA ARG A 224 -16.41 14.77 -3.44
C ARG A 224 -17.01 14.66 -2.04
N VAL A 225 -16.74 15.61 -1.16
CA VAL A 225 -17.38 15.65 0.17
C VAL A 225 -18.87 15.95 0.05
N GLN A 226 -19.25 16.92 -0.79
CA GLN A 226 -20.65 17.23 -1.05
C GLN A 226 -21.39 16.07 -1.72
N ALA A 227 -20.76 15.40 -2.68
CA ALA A 227 -21.30 14.21 -3.34
C ALA A 227 -21.58 13.07 -2.35
N LEU A 228 -20.74 12.90 -1.34
CA LEU A 228 -20.97 11.92 -0.27
C LEU A 228 -22.14 12.34 0.64
N LEU A 229 -22.20 13.60 1.05
CA LEU A 229 -23.28 14.14 1.89
C LEU A 229 -24.65 14.03 1.24
N THR A 230 -24.73 14.20 -0.08
CA THR A 230 -25.97 14.11 -0.87
C THR A 230 -26.31 12.69 -1.35
N GLY A 231 -25.44 11.68 -1.10
CA GLY A 231 -25.67 10.31 -1.56
C GLY A 231 -25.35 10.09 -3.04
N GLN A 232 -24.75 11.06 -3.73
CA GLN A 232 -24.27 10.88 -5.11
C GLN A 232 -23.16 9.85 -5.17
N ILE A 233 -22.31 9.75 -4.11
CA ILE A 233 -21.36 8.66 -3.90
C ILE A 233 -21.57 8.04 -2.52
N HIS A 234 -21.16 6.77 -2.37
CA HIS A 234 -21.28 6.02 -1.12
C HIS A 234 -19.97 5.90 -0.36
N MET A 235 -18.85 6.29 -0.95
CA MET A 235 -17.51 6.24 -0.35
C MET A 235 -16.63 7.38 -0.85
N ASN A 236 -16.02 8.11 0.09
CA ASN A 236 -14.92 9.03 -0.18
C ASN A 236 -13.67 8.56 0.59
N ARG A 237 -12.59 8.25 -0.13
CA ARG A 237 -11.35 7.70 0.42
C ARG A 237 -10.38 8.72 0.98
N TYR A 238 -10.60 9.99 0.69
CA TYR A 238 -9.71 11.09 1.06
C TYR A 238 -10.52 12.32 1.47
N VAL A 239 -11.24 12.18 2.59
CA VAL A 239 -11.91 13.34 3.23
C VAL A 239 -10.83 14.15 3.95
N PRO A 240 -10.76 15.48 3.77
CA PRO A 240 -9.85 16.32 4.56
C PRO A 240 -10.15 16.19 6.06
N PHE A 241 -9.12 16.06 6.89
CA PHE A 241 -9.32 15.93 8.34
C PHE A 241 -10.01 17.16 8.96
N SER A 242 -9.84 18.34 8.39
CA SER A 242 -10.59 19.56 8.76
C SER A 242 -12.12 19.40 8.67
N GLN A 243 -12.58 18.49 7.81
CA GLN A 243 -14.01 18.22 7.60
C GLN A 243 -14.54 17.01 8.38
N LYS A 244 -13.68 16.34 9.16
CA LYS A 244 -14.09 15.16 9.94
C LYS A 244 -15.31 15.41 10.81
N LYS A 245 -15.39 16.57 11.45
CA LYS A 245 -16.52 16.97 12.33
C LYS A 245 -17.88 16.96 11.65
N ILE A 246 -17.94 17.11 10.32
CA ILE A 246 -19.20 17.06 9.55
C ILE A 246 -19.84 15.68 9.62
N PHE A 247 -19.00 14.65 9.74
CA PHE A 247 -19.41 13.25 9.73
C PHE A 247 -19.48 12.63 11.13
N ASP A 248 -18.76 13.20 12.11
CA ASP A 248 -18.71 12.65 13.47
C ASP A 248 -20.11 12.68 14.12
N GLY A 249 -20.52 11.51 14.66
CA GLY A 249 -21.84 11.36 15.28
C GLY A 249 -23.03 11.30 14.33
N ASN A 250 -22.81 11.42 13.03
CA ASN A 250 -23.88 11.30 12.04
C ASN A 250 -24.08 9.83 11.64
N SER A 251 -25.20 9.25 12.07
CA SER A 251 -25.54 7.82 11.86
C SER A 251 -25.67 7.40 10.39
N LYS A 252 -25.75 8.36 9.46
CA LYS A 252 -25.75 8.08 8.02
C LYS A 252 -24.37 7.69 7.46
N PHE A 253 -23.30 7.86 8.24
CA PHE A 253 -21.93 7.64 7.79
C PHE A 253 -21.12 6.79 8.77
N ASN A 254 -20.21 5.99 8.23
CA ASN A 254 -19.15 5.33 8.97
C ASN A 254 -17.85 6.10 8.71
N VAL A 255 -17.21 6.56 9.79
CA VAL A 255 -15.96 7.34 9.74
C VAL A 255 -14.80 6.47 10.15
N SER A 256 -13.82 6.30 9.28
CA SER A 256 -12.65 5.44 9.52
C SER A 256 -11.36 6.25 9.36
N VAL A 257 -10.57 6.33 10.44
CA VAL A 257 -9.19 6.84 10.39
C VAL A 257 -8.28 5.66 10.12
N VAL A 258 -7.75 5.59 8.90
CA VAL A 258 -6.94 4.45 8.42
C VAL A 258 -5.47 4.82 8.50
N PRO A 259 -4.68 4.22 9.40
CA PRO A 259 -3.22 4.39 9.42
C PRO A 259 -2.62 3.93 8.09
N THR A 260 -1.66 4.70 7.58
CA THR A 260 -0.88 4.32 6.39
C THR A 260 0.61 4.25 6.72
N GLY A 261 1.40 3.67 5.82
CA GLY A 261 2.86 3.72 5.89
C GLY A 261 3.47 4.98 5.26
N ASN A 262 2.64 5.92 4.78
CA ASN A 262 3.13 7.20 4.28
C ASN A 262 3.66 8.04 5.43
N TRP A 263 4.85 8.63 5.29
CA TRP A 263 5.42 9.45 6.34
C TRP A 263 6.01 10.77 5.84
N ARG A 264 6.14 11.70 6.74
CA ARG A 264 6.82 12.99 6.59
C ARG A 264 7.93 13.05 7.61
N GLY A 265 9.04 13.68 7.28
CA GLY A 265 10.16 13.75 8.19
C GLY A 265 11.26 14.69 7.73
N MET A 266 12.35 14.67 8.46
CA MET A 266 13.55 15.45 8.25
C MET A 266 14.75 14.51 8.12
N VAL A 267 15.62 14.80 7.17
CA VAL A 267 16.88 14.07 6.96
C VAL A 267 18.06 14.95 7.33
N MET A 268 18.97 14.38 8.09
CA MET A 268 20.32 14.90 8.37
C MET A 268 21.32 14.03 7.60
N ARG A 269 22.19 14.63 6.80
CA ARG A 269 23.21 13.89 6.07
C ARG A 269 24.30 13.41 7.02
N THR A 270 24.53 12.10 7.04
CA THR A 270 25.51 11.47 7.95
C THR A 270 26.97 11.63 7.49
N ASP A 271 27.18 12.18 6.30
CA ASP A 271 28.49 12.49 5.72
C ASP A 271 28.88 13.97 5.85
N THR A 272 28.14 14.75 6.64
CA THR A 272 28.34 16.20 6.78
C THR A 272 28.29 16.61 8.25
N ALA A 273 29.34 17.33 8.71
CA ALA A 273 29.37 17.87 10.06
C ALA A 273 28.23 18.88 10.32
N PRO A 274 27.69 18.94 11.56
CA PRO A 274 28.02 18.11 12.71
C PRO A 274 27.26 16.77 12.74
N PHE A 275 26.49 16.46 11.69
CA PHE A 275 25.63 15.27 11.61
C PHE A 275 26.37 13.99 11.20
N ASP A 276 27.67 14.05 10.89
CA ASP A 276 28.56 12.88 10.79
C ASP A 276 28.71 12.18 12.15
N ASN A 277 28.55 12.91 13.28
CA ASN A 277 28.55 12.32 14.62
C ASN A 277 27.17 11.73 14.99
N PRO A 278 27.05 10.41 15.25
CA PRO A 278 25.78 9.78 15.60
C PRO A 278 25.16 10.29 16.90
N LYS A 279 25.97 10.78 17.87
CA LYS A 279 25.46 11.39 19.10
C LYS A 279 24.69 12.68 18.81
N VAL A 280 25.17 13.49 17.87
CA VAL A 280 24.47 14.71 17.43
C VAL A 280 23.12 14.37 16.80
N ARG A 281 23.11 13.43 15.87
CA ARG A 281 21.85 12.99 15.24
C ARG A 281 20.86 12.44 16.25
N LYS A 282 21.34 11.65 17.20
CA LYS A 282 20.50 11.11 18.30
C LYS A 282 19.98 12.21 19.21
N ALA A 283 20.79 13.21 19.53
CA ALA A 283 20.38 14.37 20.31
C ALA A 283 19.25 15.15 19.63
N VAL A 284 19.37 15.42 18.33
CA VAL A 284 18.30 16.07 17.54
C VAL A 284 16.99 15.26 17.64
N ARG A 285 17.04 13.94 17.45
CA ARG A 285 15.84 13.08 17.49
C ARG A 285 15.23 12.96 18.89
N LEU A 286 16.06 12.97 19.96
CA LEU A 286 15.57 12.95 21.35
C LEU A 286 14.97 14.29 21.78
N ALA A 287 15.32 15.39 21.13
CA ALA A 287 14.74 16.70 21.43
C ALA A 287 13.31 16.86 20.90
N VAL A 288 12.80 15.91 20.08
CA VAL A 288 11.49 16.00 19.40
C VAL A 288 10.40 15.30 20.20
N ASP A 289 9.35 16.03 20.55
CA ASP A 289 8.06 15.50 20.98
C ASP A 289 7.22 15.18 19.74
N ARG A 290 7.09 13.89 19.44
CA ARG A 290 6.41 13.40 18.25
C ARG A 290 4.90 13.45 18.38
N GLN A 291 4.38 13.33 19.62
CA GLN A 291 2.95 13.45 19.85
C GLN A 291 2.47 14.89 19.64
N GLU A 292 3.22 15.88 20.14
CA GLU A 292 2.94 17.30 19.89
C GLU A 292 2.89 17.60 18.37
N LEU A 293 3.81 17.01 17.58
CA LEU A 293 3.76 17.14 16.11
C LEU A 293 2.51 16.50 15.51
N VAL A 294 2.08 15.32 15.99
CA VAL A 294 0.83 14.68 15.55
C VAL A 294 -0.36 15.59 15.85
N ASP A 295 -0.42 16.15 17.04
CA ASP A 295 -1.56 16.96 17.49
C ASP A 295 -1.63 18.31 16.76
N LEU A 296 -0.52 19.02 16.65
CA LEU A 296 -0.46 20.35 16.03
C LEU A 296 -0.55 20.32 14.49
N VAL A 297 0.11 19.35 13.85
CA VAL A 297 0.19 19.30 12.38
C VAL A 297 -0.93 18.48 11.76
N MET A 298 -1.34 17.40 12.43
CA MET A 298 -2.30 16.43 11.89
C MET A 298 -3.62 16.38 12.65
N GLY A 299 -3.83 17.27 13.65
CA GLY A 299 -5.05 17.26 14.45
C GLY A 299 -5.31 15.91 15.16
N GLY A 300 -4.26 15.20 15.55
CA GLY A 300 -4.33 13.86 16.13
C GLY A 300 -4.47 12.71 15.12
N ALA A 301 -4.54 13.01 13.82
CA ALA A 301 -4.83 12.03 12.77
C ALA A 301 -3.57 11.42 12.13
N ALA A 302 -2.66 10.96 12.96
CA ALA A 302 -1.44 10.26 12.53
C ALA A 302 -0.99 9.26 13.61
N THR A 303 -0.07 8.37 13.25
CA THR A 303 0.52 7.40 14.18
C THR A 303 1.98 7.75 14.41
N VAL A 304 2.39 7.91 15.67
CA VAL A 304 3.81 8.15 16.02
C VAL A 304 4.71 7.09 15.41
N ALA A 305 5.73 7.51 14.68
CA ALA A 305 6.59 6.61 13.91
C ALA A 305 7.80 6.10 14.68
N CYS A 306 8.31 6.86 15.65
CA CYS A 306 9.57 6.56 16.32
C CYS A 306 10.74 6.33 15.34
N ASP A 307 10.84 7.17 14.31
CA ASP A 307 11.90 7.19 13.28
C ASP A 307 12.05 5.88 12.46
N THR A 308 11.06 4.99 12.49
CA THR A 308 11.05 3.84 11.58
C THR A 308 10.20 4.10 10.35
N PRO A 309 10.69 3.78 9.13
CA PRO A 309 9.96 3.92 7.88
C PRO A 309 8.93 2.81 7.65
N VAL A 310 8.98 1.74 8.47
CA VAL A 310 8.10 0.59 8.35
C VAL A 310 6.69 0.95 8.82
N ALA A 311 5.67 0.63 8.01
CA ALA A 311 4.28 0.99 8.26
C ALA A 311 3.77 0.51 9.63
N PRO A 312 2.83 1.24 10.27
CA PRO A 312 2.26 0.82 11.56
C PRO A 312 1.60 -0.56 11.54
N SER A 313 1.00 -0.94 10.41
CA SER A 313 0.33 -2.23 10.20
C SER A 313 1.26 -3.37 9.77
N ASP A 314 2.51 -3.07 9.37
CA ASP A 314 3.43 -4.07 8.83
C ASP A 314 3.83 -5.09 9.91
N GLN A 315 3.81 -6.37 9.56
CA GLN A 315 4.12 -7.48 10.46
C GLN A 315 5.55 -7.46 11.01
N TYR A 316 6.48 -6.77 10.34
CA TYR A 316 7.88 -6.61 10.74
C TYR A 316 8.14 -5.34 11.56
N ARG A 317 7.11 -4.50 11.76
CA ARG A 317 7.24 -3.27 12.53
C ARG A 317 7.86 -3.52 13.91
N LEU A 318 8.94 -2.80 14.21
CA LEU A 318 9.49 -2.74 15.56
C LEU A 318 8.63 -1.80 16.42
N LYS A 319 7.96 -2.35 17.43
CA LYS A 319 7.23 -1.56 18.42
C LYS A 319 8.22 -1.00 19.44
N MET A 320 8.29 0.32 19.57
CA MET A 320 9.18 1.00 20.51
C MET A 320 8.52 2.27 21.06
N LYS A 321 9.03 2.73 22.21
CA LYS A 321 8.72 4.03 22.77
C LYS A 321 9.85 5.00 22.43
N CYS A 322 9.52 6.22 22.08
CA CYS A 322 10.47 7.26 21.70
C CYS A 322 10.13 8.61 22.36
N PRO A 323 10.08 8.67 23.69
CA PRO A 323 9.73 9.89 24.38
C PRO A 323 10.78 10.98 24.11
N GLN A 324 10.34 12.25 24.16
CA GLN A 324 11.26 13.38 24.22
C GLN A 324 12.14 13.28 25.46
N ASN A 325 13.43 13.60 25.32
CA ASN A 325 14.36 13.65 26.43
C ASN A 325 15.41 14.76 26.22
N ILE A 326 15.04 15.96 26.62
CA ILE A 326 15.86 17.17 26.46
C ILE A 326 17.20 17.06 27.23
N ASN A 327 17.18 16.52 28.45
CA ASN A 327 18.41 16.40 29.27
C ASN A 327 19.40 15.43 28.61
N LYS A 328 18.93 14.29 28.10
CA LYS A 328 19.79 13.34 27.37
C LYS A 328 20.29 13.92 26.05
N ALA A 329 19.46 14.72 25.36
CA ALA A 329 19.87 15.41 24.13
C ALA A 329 21.04 16.38 24.42
N LYS A 330 20.95 17.22 25.46
CA LYS A 330 22.03 18.10 25.88
C LYS A 330 23.30 17.35 26.29
N SER A 331 23.14 16.22 27.04
CA SER A 331 24.30 15.39 27.43
C SER A 331 25.01 14.83 26.18
N LEU A 332 24.27 14.31 25.18
CA LEU A 332 24.84 13.78 23.95
C LEU A 332 25.57 14.86 23.13
N LEU A 333 25.02 16.08 23.07
CA LEU A 333 25.71 17.20 22.40
C LEU A 333 27.02 17.53 23.12
N LYS A 334 27.02 17.61 24.45
CA LYS A 334 28.25 17.82 25.23
C LYS A 334 29.28 16.73 25.00
N GLU A 335 28.85 15.44 25.03
CA GLU A 335 29.71 14.30 24.75
C GLU A 335 30.25 14.29 23.30
N ALA A 336 29.54 14.93 22.36
CA ALA A 336 29.92 15.08 20.96
C ALA A 336 30.84 16.29 20.72
N GLY A 337 31.22 17.06 21.76
CA GLY A 337 32.07 18.24 21.66
C GLY A 337 31.32 19.58 21.47
N TYR A 338 29.98 19.57 21.66
CA TYR A 338 29.12 20.76 21.52
C TYR A 338 28.43 21.14 22.84
N PRO A 339 29.16 21.55 23.88
CA PRO A 339 28.59 21.83 25.20
C PRO A 339 27.59 22.99 25.19
N ASN A 340 27.72 23.91 24.24
CA ASN A 340 26.84 25.08 24.09
C ASN A 340 25.71 24.85 23.07
N GLY A 341 25.60 23.64 22.51
CA GLY A 341 24.63 23.29 21.45
C GLY A 341 25.17 23.43 20.03
N ILE A 342 24.30 23.37 19.06
CA ILE A 342 24.63 23.46 17.63
C ILE A 342 23.67 24.41 16.90
N GLU A 343 24.09 24.90 15.74
CA GLU A 343 23.24 25.59 14.78
C GLU A 343 22.96 24.66 13.58
N MET A 344 21.74 24.73 13.00
CA MET A 344 21.38 24.00 11.81
C MET A 344 20.37 24.76 10.97
N VAL A 345 20.33 24.49 9.66
CA VAL A 345 19.35 25.05 8.73
C VAL A 345 18.45 23.93 8.21
N ILE A 346 17.15 24.02 8.49
CA ILE A 346 16.14 23.08 7.98
C ILE A 346 15.61 23.63 6.67
N HIS A 347 15.95 22.98 5.55
CA HIS A 347 15.46 23.36 4.24
C HIS A 347 14.06 22.79 4.01
N VAL A 348 13.12 23.67 3.70
CA VAL A 348 11.67 23.41 3.64
C VAL A 348 11.10 23.87 2.31
N SER A 349 9.98 23.33 1.88
CA SER A 349 9.25 23.77 0.69
C SER A 349 7.74 23.61 0.87
N THR A 350 6.96 24.43 0.20
CA THR A 350 5.50 24.27 0.06
C THR A 350 5.12 23.12 -0.90
N LYS A 351 6.11 22.36 -1.42
CA LYS A 351 5.91 21.15 -2.20
C LYS A 351 5.03 20.12 -1.48
N GLU A 352 5.16 20.06 -0.17
CA GLU A 352 4.29 19.32 0.73
C GLU A 352 3.69 20.31 1.73
N PRO A 353 2.37 20.48 1.78
CA PRO A 353 1.72 21.55 2.57
C PRO A 353 2.04 21.53 4.06
N THR A 354 2.32 20.35 4.64
CA THR A 354 2.58 20.19 6.07
C THR A 354 4.03 20.49 6.49
N TRP A 355 4.98 20.54 5.55
CA TRP A 355 6.39 20.71 5.88
C TRP A 355 6.74 22.02 6.58
N PRO A 356 6.20 23.19 6.19
CA PRO A 356 6.47 24.44 6.90
C PRO A 356 6.10 24.35 8.38
N THR A 357 4.87 23.91 8.68
CA THR A 357 4.40 23.76 10.06
C THR A 357 5.22 22.75 10.87
N ILE A 358 5.59 21.59 10.25
CA ILE A 358 6.50 20.64 10.91
C ILE A 358 7.80 21.32 11.30
N ALA A 359 8.43 22.07 10.39
CA ALA A 359 9.72 22.71 10.62
C ALA A 359 9.65 23.81 11.71
N GLU A 360 8.56 24.58 11.76
CA GLU A 360 8.31 25.59 12.79
C GLU A 360 8.18 24.96 14.18
N VAL A 361 7.41 23.86 14.30
CA VAL A 361 7.31 23.13 15.57
C VAL A 361 8.64 22.52 15.97
N LEU A 362 9.38 21.93 15.00
CA LEU A 362 10.73 21.41 15.26
C LEU A 362 11.68 22.50 15.75
N GLN A 363 11.66 23.68 15.15
CA GLN A 363 12.50 24.81 15.58
C GLN A 363 12.28 25.12 17.06
N GLN A 364 11.02 25.19 17.51
CA GLN A 364 10.68 25.47 18.90
C GLN A 364 11.12 24.33 19.84
N GLN A 365 10.91 23.09 19.46
CA GLN A 365 11.28 21.93 20.27
C GLN A 365 12.80 21.78 20.39
N LEU A 366 13.53 21.93 19.30
CA LEU A 366 14.99 21.84 19.24
C LEU A 366 15.68 22.90 20.08
N ALA A 367 15.13 24.11 20.15
CA ALA A 367 15.65 25.19 20.98
C ALA A 367 15.73 24.80 22.46
N LYS A 368 14.81 23.97 22.98
CA LYS A 368 14.83 23.44 24.35
C LYS A 368 16.10 22.63 24.66
N ALA A 369 16.72 22.04 23.62
CA ALA A 369 17.96 21.27 23.73
C ALA A 369 19.23 22.04 23.30
N ASN A 370 19.18 23.37 23.22
CA ASN A 370 20.25 24.25 22.73
C ASN A 370 20.61 23.96 21.25
N ILE A 371 19.64 23.52 20.45
CA ILE A 371 19.80 23.35 19.01
C ILE A 371 19.09 24.51 18.33
N LYS A 372 19.84 25.46 17.76
CA LYS A 372 19.32 26.63 17.07
C LYS A 372 19.03 26.24 15.61
N ALA A 373 17.79 26.04 15.28
CA ALA A 373 17.35 25.72 13.95
C ALA A 373 16.82 26.96 13.21
N GLU A 374 17.35 27.23 12.03
CA GLU A 374 16.80 28.20 11.08
C GLU A 374 15.91 27.45 10.07
N VAL A 375 14.69 27.94 9.83
CA VAL A 375 13.81 27.41 8.80
C VAL A 375 14.01 28.19 7.51
N LYS A 376 14.52 27.52 6.46
CA LYS A 376 14.80 28.12 5.17
C LYS A 376 13.89 27.60 4.08
N MET A 377 13.00 28.47 3.59
CA MET A 377 12.11 28.15 2.47
C MET A 377 12.89 28.03 1.16
N THR A 378 12.57 27.00 0.37
CA THR A 378 13.16 26.72 -0.94
C THR A 378 12.07 26.58 -2.00
N PRO A 379 12.33 26.96 -3.25
CA PRO A 379 11.32 26.92 -4.32
C PRO A 379 10.82 25.50 -4.58
N SER A 380 9.49 25.33 -4.67
CA SER A 380 8.84 24.01 -4.85
C SER A 380 9.25 23.30 -6.14
N LYS A 381 9.46 24.06 -7.23
CA LYS A 381 9.83 23.50 -8.54
C LYS A 381 11.22 22.87 -8.55
N SER A 382 12.18 23.45 -7.82
CA SER A 382 13.57 22.99 -7.77
C SER A 382 13.92 22.15 -6.56
N TYR A 383 12.99 21.95 -5.62
CA TYR A 383 13.28 21.29 -4.34
C TYR A 383 13.99 19.94 -4.49
N TRP A 384 13.44 19.03 -5.28
CA TRP A 384 14.02 17.70 -5.49
C TRP A 384 15.35 17.72 -6.27
N LYS A 385 15.59 18.78 -7.05
CA LYS A 385 16.81 18.93 -7.84
C LYS A 385 17.93 19.63 -7.06
N GLU A 386 17.60 20.67 -6.24
CA GLU A 386 18.59 21.59 -5.66
C GLU A 386 18.74 21.43 -4.14
N THR A 387 17.78 20.75 -3.47
CA THR A 387 17.75 20.67 -2.00
C THR A 387 17.86 19.23 -1.52
N TRP A 388 16.96 18.37 -1.96
CA TRP A 388 16.93 16.95 -1.55
C TRP A 388 18.23 16.25 -1.94
N MET A 389 18.81 15.49 -1.00
CA MET A 389 20.13 14.83 -1.08
C MET A 389 21.32 15.78 -1.33
N LYS A 390 21.15 17.11 -1.30
CA LYS A 390 22.23 18.07 -1.52
C LYS A 390 22.50 18.93 -0.30
N LYS A 391 21.47 19.29 0.46
CA LYS A 391 21.63 20.11 1.68
C LYS A 391 21.85 19.23 2.91
N PRO A 392 22.61 19.72 3.90
CA PRO A 392 22.89 18.97 5.14
C PRO A 392 21.63 18.49 5.85
N VAL A 393 20.59 19.36 5.89
CA VAL A 393 19.30 19.04 6.49
C VAL A 393 18.17 19.49 5.57
N ALA A 394 17.26 18.57 5.27
CA ALA A 394 16.13 18.83 4.39
C ALA A 394 14.89 18.04 4.85
N MET A 395 13.71 18.60 4.59
CA MET A 395 12.46 17.87 4.77
C MET A 395 12.32 16.80 3.69
N THR A 396 11.64 15.69 4.03
CA THR A 396 11.41 14.60 3.11
C THR A 396 10.08 13.92 3.34
N ARG A 397 9.65 13.12 2.36
CA ARG A 397 8.44 12.30 2.46
C ARG A 397 8.60 11.01 1.66
N TRP A 398 7.94 9.97 2.12
CA TRP A 398 7.86 8.71 1.39
C TRP A 398 6.45 8.13 1.46
N ASN A 399 6.08 7.46 0.38
CA ASN A 399 4.86 6.67 0.35
C ASN A 399 5.13 5.30 0.98
N GLU A 400 4.07 4.66 1.45
CA GLU A 400 4.11 3.32 2.01
C GLU A 400 4.81 2.32 1.09
N ARG A 401 5.62 1.48 1.73
CA ARG A 401 6.30 0.33 1.12
C ARG A 401 6.30 -0.83 2.10
N PRO A 402 6.33 -2.10 1.61
CA PRO A 402 6.67 -3.24 2.46
C PRO A 402 8.00 -3.02 3.20
N ALA A 403 8.14 -3.63 4.37
CA ALA A 403 9.30 -3.40 5.24
C ALA A 403 10.65 -3.57 4.53
N ASP A 404 10.82 -4.62 3.71
CA ASP A 404 12.05 -4.81 2.93
C ASP A 404 12.35 -3.61 2.03
N SER A 405 11.38 -3.18 1.22
CA SER A 405 11.57 -2.05 0.32
C SER A 405 11.81 -0.74 1.08
N ALA A 406 11.08 -0.50 2.18
CA ALA A 406 11.25 0.69 2.99
C ALA A 406 12.65 0.79 3.62
N LEU A 407 13.22 -0.35 4.02
CA LEU A 407 14.54 -0.41 4.64
C LEU A 407 15.66 -0.45 3.58
N HIS A 408 15.50 -1.26 2.55
CA HIS A 408 16.55 -1.46 1.55
C HIS A 408 16.70 -0.27 0.59
N GLU A 409 15.59 0.26 0.05
CA GLU A 409 15.65 1.32 -0.96
C GLU A 409 16.10 2.66 -0.43
N ILE A 410 15.88 2.91 0.88
CA ILE A 410 16.10 4.22 1.51
C ILE A 410 17.37 4.22 2.38
N TYR A 411 17.78 3.06 2.95
CA TYR A 411 18.83 3.05 3.98
C TYR A 411 19.98 2.08 3.71
N HIS A 412 19.84 1.10 2.82
CA HIS A 412 20.97 0.24 2.46
C HIS A 412 22.14 1.09 1.94
N SER A 413 23.36 0.78 2.34
CA SER A 413 24.55 1.60 2.05
C SER A 413 24.76 1.88 0.55
N GLY A 414 24.36 0.97 -0.33
CA GLY A 414 24.41 1.10 -1.78
C GLY A 414 23.12 1.62 -2.43
N ALA A 415 22.09 1.99 -1.66
CA ALA A 415 20.81 2.40 -2.24
C ALA A 415 20.88 3.77 -2.89
N LYS A 416 20.33 3.87 -4.12
CA LYS A 416 20.29 5.12 -4.89
C LYS A 416 19.56 6.26 -4.16
N TRP A 417 18.57 5.94 -3.33
CA TRP A 417 17.76 6.90 -2.61
C TRP A 417 18.09 6.94 -1.11
N ASN A 418 19.30 6.53 -0.73
CA ASN A 418 19.79 6.72 0.63
C ASN A 418 20.07 8.21 0.89
N GLU A 419 18.99 8.94 1.12
CA GLU A 419 18.99 10.41 1.23
C GLU A 419 19.73 10.94 2.46
N SER A 420 19.94 10.10 3.48
CA SER A 420 20.75 10.43 4.65
C SER A 420 22.22 10.09 4.47
N PHE A 421 22.62 9.42 3.40
CA PHE A 421 23.99 8.89 3.18
C PHE A 421 24.45 7.95 4.30
N PHE A 422 23.49 7.34 4.97
CA PHE A 422 23.71 6.38 6.04
C PHE A 422 24.45 5.15 5.54
N LYS A 423 25.52 4.76 6.23
CA LYS A 423 26.28 3.54 5.94
C LYS A 423 26.51 2.80 7.23
N ASN A 424 26.03 1.58 7.32
CA ASN A 424 26.22 0.74 8.49
C ASN A 424 26.25 -0.74 8.08
N PRO A 425 27.43 -1.42 8.18
CA PRO A 425 27.55 -2.83 7.77
C PRO A 425 26.63 -3.77 8.54
N ALA A 426 26.39 -3.55 9.83
CA ALA A 426 25.51 -4.38 10.63
C ALA A 426 24.02 -4.23 10.21
N PHE A 427 23.63 -3.03 9.75
CA PHE A 427 22.32 -2.81 9.16
C PHE A 427 22.17 -3.58 7.85
N ASP A 428 23.13 -3.46 6.95
CA ASP A 428 23.12 -4.14 5.66
C ASP A 428 23.12 -5.67 5.82
N GLU A 429 23.89 -6.20 6.77
CA GLU A 429 23.91 -7.62 7.11
C GLU A 429 22.55 -8.12 7.62
N ASN A 430 21.88 -7.35 8.51
CA ASN A 430 20.54 -7.71 8.97
C ASN A 430 19.51 -7.72 7.83
N LEU A 431 19.62 -6.79 6.87
CA LEU A 431 18.76 -6.81 5.68
C LEU A 431 19.02 -8.03 4.81
N ALA A 432 20.28 -8.36 4.56
CA ALA A 432 20.63 -9.55 3.79
C ALA A 432 20.14 -10.85 4.45
N LYS A 433 20.33 -10.98 5.79
CA LYS A 433 19.77 -12.08 6.58
C LYS A 433 18.24 -12.17 6.47
N ALA A 434 17.55 -11.03 6.59
CA ALA A 434 16.11 -11.02 6.49
C ALA A 434 15.64 -11.49 5.11
N ARG A 435 16.29 -11.06 4.03
CA ARG A 435 15.92 -11.42 2.67
C ARG A 435 16.04 -12.92 2.38
N GLY A 436 17.05 -13.59 2.90
CA GLY A 436 17.29 -15.04 2.69
C GLY A 436 16.57 -15.95 3.68
N GLU A 437 16.01 -15.44 4.76
CA GLU A 437 15.48 -16.24 5.87
C GLU A 437 14.01 -16.63 5.66
N LEU A 438 13.74 -17.89 5.36
CA LEU A 438 12.39 -18.44 5.16
C LEU A 438 11.58 -18.55 6.46
N ASN A 439 12.24 -18.74 7.62
CA ASN A 439 11.56 -18.77 8.90
C ASN A 439 11.08 -17.37 9.29
N PHE A 440 9.78 -17.20 9.40
CA PHE A 440 9.15 -15.92 9.68
C PHE A 440 9.68 -15.23 10.95
N ASN A 441 9.86 -15.97 12.04
CA ASN A 441 10.28 -15.37 13.32
C ASN A 441 11.74 -14.90 13.27
N LYS A 442 12.62 -15.66 12.62
CA LYS A 442 14.01 -15.26 12.41
C LYS A 442 14.10 -14.06 11.46
N ARG A 443 13.34 -14.07 10.36
CA ARG A 443 13.22 -12.96 9.41
C ARG A 443 12.72 -11.68 10.10
N LYS A 444 11.65 -11.80 10.88
CA LYS A 444 11.11 -10.69 11.68
C LYS A 444 12.15 -10.10 12.61
N LYS A 445 12.91 -10.94 13.31
CA LYS A 445 13.98 -10.49 14.20
C LYS A 445 15.05 -9.72 13.46
N ALA A 446 15.45 -10.17 12.27
CA ALA A 446 16.45 -9.49 11.44
C ALA A 446 15.96 -8.10 11.00
N TYR A 447 14.73 -7.97 10.47
CA TYR A 447 14.15 -6.66 10.16
C TYR A 447 14.00 -5.76 11.38
N GLN A 448 13.68 -6.29 12.55
CA GLN A 448 13.59 -5.52 13.78
C GLN A 448 14.97 -5.04 14.26
N ASN A 449 16.02 -5.87 14.11
CA ASN A 449 17.39 -5.45 14.41
C ASN A 449 17.83 -4.31 13.47
N ALA A 450 17.53 -4.39 12.18
CA ALA A 450 17.79 -3.30 11.24
C ALA A 450 17.07 -2.00 11.66
N GLN A 451 15.79 -2.05 12.04
CA GLN A 451 15.05 -0.89 12.53
C GLN A 451 15.64 -0.33 13.83
N LYS A 452 16.16 -1.18 14.72
CA LYS A 452 16.86 -0.73 15.94
C LYS A 452 18.14 0.03 15.60
N THR A 453 18.93 -0.45 14.65
CA THR A 453 20.13 0.24 14.17
C THR A 453 19.78 1.63 13.59
N LEU A 454 18.69 1.73 12.80
CA LEU A 454 18.21 3.03 12.33
C LEU A 454 17.83 3.97 13.48
N TRP A 455 17.12 3.46 14.49
CA TRP A 455 16.79 4.24 15.68
C TRP A 455 18.04 4.76 16.41
N GLU A 456 19.09 3.98 16.49
CA GLU A 456 20.31 4.38 17.18
C GLU A 456 21.14 5.36 16.34
N GLU A 457 21.28 5.17 15.03
CA GLU A 457 22.37 5.77 14.27
C GLU A 457 21.95 6.55 13.01
N SER A 458 20.71 6.37 12.48
CA SER A 458 20.35 6.99 11.21
C SER A 458 20.30 8.53 11.26
N GLY A 459 20.39 9.14 10.08
CA GLY A 459 20.19 10.57 9.88
C GLY A 459 18.74 11.00 9.70
N THR A 460 17.79 10.04 9.68
CA THR A 460 16.39 10.36 9.41
C THR A 460 15.57 10.46 10.69
N MET A 461 14.80 11.53 10.82
CA MET A 461 13.81 11.74 11.85
C MET A 461 12.42 11.63 11.23
N ILE A 462 11.65 10.60 11.63
CA ILE A 462 10.28 10.35 11.19
C ILE A 462 9.36 10.50 12.39
N PRO A 463 8.68 11.63 12.55
CA PRO A 463 7.82 11.85 13.72
C PRO A 463 6.58 10.98 13.68
N TYR A 464 5.96 10.85 12.50
CA TYR A 464 4.70 10.12 12.36
C TYR A 464 4.49 9.53 10.97
N HIS A 465 3.63 8.51 10.93
CA HIS A 465 2.97 8.03 9.72
C HIS A 465 1.61 8.71 9.56
N VAL A 466 1.33 9.17 8.35
CA VAL A 466 0.06 9.86 8.01
C VAL A 466 -1.09 8.86 8.00
N SER A 467 -2.22 9.23 8.59
CA SER A 467 -3.47 8.49 8.39
C SER A 467 -4.28 9.12 7.24
N LYS A 468 -5.22 8.39 6.70
CA LYS A 468 -6.24 8.90 5.79
C LYS A 468 -7.62 8.77 6.42
N LEU A 469 -8.49 9.71 6.11
CA LEU A 469 -9.88 9.70 6.54
C LEU A 469 -10.73 9.13 5.40
N VAL A 470 -11.32 7.96 5.65
CA VAL A 470 -12.26 7.31 4.76
C VAL A 470 -13.65 7.42 5.36
N VAL A 471 -14.61 7.90 4.59
CA VAL A 471 -15.99 7.99 5.01
C VAL A 471 -16.87 7.24 4.02
N THR A 472 -17.75 6.39 4.55
CA THR A 472 -18.69 5.60 3.74
C THR A 472 -20.13 5.84 4.23
N SER A 473 -21.12 5.72 3.32
CA SER A 473 -22.53 5.66 3.71
C SER A 473 -22.77 4.46 4.64
N SER A 474 -23.62 4.61 5.64
CA SER A 474 -24.03 3.52 6.53
C SER A 474 -24.88 2.44 5.82
N ASP A 475 -25.32 2.71 4.57
CA ASP A 475 -26.01 1.74 3.72
C ASP A 475 -25.06 0.70 3.10
N VAL A 476 -23.76 1.00 3.06
CA VAL A 476 -22.72 0.04 2.62
C VAL A 476 -22.53 -1.01 3.71
N LYS A 477 -22.71 -2.28 3.35
CA LYS A 477 -22.56 -3.44 4.24
C LYS A 477 -21.41 -4.34 3.78
N ASN A 478 -20.85 -5.10 4.72
CA ASN A 478 -19.77 -6.05 4.47
C ASN A 478 -18.52 -5.44 3.84
N LEU A 479 -18.30 -4.15 4.08
CA LEU A 479 -17.04 -3.48 3.77
C LEU A 479 -16.13 -3.66 5.00
N ASP A 480 -15.62 -4.89 5.18
CA ASP A 480 -14.82 -5.29 6.35
C ASP A 480 -13.49 -4.52 6.42
N GLU A 481 -12.98 -4.12 5.27
CA GLU A 481 -11.76 -3.33 5.15
C GLU A 481 -12.03 -2.08 4.31
N VAL A 482 -11.64 -0.91 4.83
CA VAL A 482 -11.78 0.36 4.12
C VAL A 482 -10.57 0.70 3.23
N GLU A 483 -9.51 -0.10 3.27
CA GLU A 483 -8.41 -0.02 2.32
C GLU A 483 -8.78 -0.75 1.03
N VAL A 484 -9.13 0.00 0.00
CA VAL A 484 -9.73 -0.53 -1.25
C VAL A 484 -8.90 -1.61 -1.94
N PHE A 485 -7.59 -1.66 -1.72
CA PHE A 485 -6.72 -2.69 -2.28
C PHE A 485 -6.82 -4.04 -1.56
N SER A 486 -7.44 -4.07 -0.38
CA SER A 486 -7.66 -5.25 0.45
C SER A 486 -9.13 -5.68 0.52
N VAL A 487 -10.05 -4.83 0.05
CA VAL A 487 -11.50 -5.13 0.04
C VAL A 487 -11.79 -6.37 -0.80
N ARG A 488 -12.61 -7.26 -0.25
CA ARG A 488 -13.25 -8.35 -0.99
C ARG A 488 -14.54 -7.84 -1.64
N TRP A 489 -14.41 -7.21 -2.79
CA TRP A 489 -15.48 -6.48 -3.45
C TRP A 489 -16.75 -7.32 -3.73
N HIS A 490 -16.62 -8.64 -3.95
CA HIS A 490 -17.78 -9.53 -4.14
C HIS A 490 -18.65 -9.64 -2.88
N LYS A 491 -18.12 -9.36 -1.68
CA LYS A 491 -18.88 -9.43 -0.43
C LYS A 491 -19.63 -8.16 -0.10
N VAL A 492 -19.26 -7.03 -0.70
CA VAL A 492 -19.91 -5.73 -0.44
C VAL A 492 -21.35 -5.77 -0.90
N LYS A 493 -22.24 -5.17 -0.08
CA LYS A 493 -23.69 -5.08 -0.34
C LYS A 493 -24.18 -3.68 -0.02
N MET A 494 -25.28 -3.29 -0.67
CA MET A 494 -26.09 -2.15 -0.21
C MET A 494 -27.21 -2.66 0.68
N LYS A 495 -27.68 -1.77 1.61
CA LYS A 495 -28.82 -2.04 2.49
C LYS A 495 -30.11 -2.22 1.70
#